data_cb1b5df937477df840cc7e40abde4f2f
#
_entry.id   cb1b5df937477df840cc7e40abde4f2f
#
_cell.length_a   1.000
_cell.length_b   1.000
_cell.length_c   1.000
_cell.angle_alpha   90.00
_cell.angle_beta   90.00
_cell.angle_gamma   90.00
#
_symmetry.space_group_name_H-M   'P 1'
#
loop_
_entity.id
_entity.type
_entity.pdbx_description
1 polymer ?
#
loop_
_entity_poly.entity_id
_entity_poly.type
_entity_poly.pdbx_seq_one_letter_code
_entity_poly.pdbx_strand_id
1 'polypeptide(L)'
;VFQNGELVPVPPCDKILDNGLRLVRLPYECFLTGFLAGKIRRVRGLYKLLEDFAPEVILSHSLSYWSALDVIRYKKDHPEVKLYADTHTDYYTSGTNWLSLHVLHRIFYRYLVRRSLPYLEKYFCISDECRQFSLENYGVPESLLEFYPLGGEVLSEEEYETTRSKRRAELGLQEDTPFLVHAGKLEANKQTDRLLRAFAAVPELNAKMAIIGSIPEERKALLTSLMEADKRVVYLGWKSGAELQEYLCACDLYCQPGKVSAIMQNAVCCRCPILLYPHSGYVKDYDWHNIRWVRTEEDLVDAFRALACGELPLSDMMENSARCARELLDYRALAARLYQ
;
A
#
# COMPACT_ATOMS: atom_id res chain seq x y z
N VAL A 1 -4.62 8.29 13.95
CA VAL A 1 -3.98 8.96 12.80
C VAL A 1 -2.48 8.84 12.95
N PHE A 2 -1.77 8.63 11.86
CA PHE A 2 -0.32 8.71 11.82
C PHE A 2 0.09 10.19 11.80
N GLN A 3 0.84 10.62 12.81
CA GLN A 3 1.50 11.93 12.84
C GLN A 3 2.98 11.71 13.16
N ASN A 4 3.87 12.24 12.34
CA ASN A 4 5.33 12.11 12.50
C ASN A 4 5.83 10.66 12.67
N GLY A 5 5.16 9.70 12.03
CA GLY A 5 5.52 8.28 12.11
C GLY A 5 4.95 7.51 13.30
N GLU A 6 4.19 8.17 14.18
CA GLU A 6 3.53 7.57 15.34
C GLU A 6 2.01 7.52 15.21
N LEU A 7 1.38 6.51 15.81
CA LEU A 7 -0.06 6.37 15.89
C LEU A 7 -0.58 7.24 17.04
N VAL A 8 -1.18 8.38 16.71
CA VAL A 8 -1.77 9.28 17.70
C VAL A 8 -3.29 9.05 17.80
N PRO A 9 -3.84 8.85 19.01
CA PRO A 9 -5.27 8.82 19.23
C PRO A 9 -5.91 10.14 18.78
N VAL A 10 -7.03 10.05 18.06
CA VAL A 10 -7.79 11.23 17.64
C VAL A 10 -9.20 11.19 18.23
N PRO A 11 -9.78 12.33 18.57
CA PRO A 11 -11.13 12.38 19.14
C PRO A 11 -12.18 11.92 18.11
N PRO A 12 -13.37 11.49 18.58
CA PRO A 12 -14.53 11.29 17.74
C PRO A 12 -14.86 12.54 16.93
N CYS A 13 -15.32 12.38 15.70
CA CYS A 13 -15.75 13.48 14.87
C CYS A 13 -16.79 13.03 13.83
N ASP A 14 -17.52 13.98 13.30
CA ASP A 14 -18.38 13.86 12.13
C ASP A 14 -18.17 15.10 11.27
N LYS A 15 -17.60 14.94 10.09
CA LYS A 15 -17.26 16.06 9.21
C LYS A 15 -17.23 15.65 7.74
N ILE A 16 -17.47 16.61 6.87
CA ILE A 16 -17.24 16.47 5.44
C ILE A 16 -15.78 16.85 5.16
N LEU A 17 -15.09 16.02 4.39
CA LEU A 17 -13.73 16.29 3.91
C LEU A 17 -13.77 17.17 2.65
N ASP A 18 -12.63 17.73 2.26
CA ASP A 18 -12.51 18.63 1.10
C ASP A 18 -12.92 17.95 -0.23
N ASN A 19 -12.79 16.62 -0.30
CA ASN A 19 -13.24 15.80 -1.43
C ASN A 19 -14.72 15.40 -1.37
N GLY A 20 -15.51 15.96 -0.45
CA GLY A 20 -16.95 15.68 -0.29
C GLY A 20 -17.29 14.43 0.51
N LEU A 21 -16.31 13.62 0.94
CA LEU A 21 -16.56 12.42 1.74
C LEU A 21 -16.92 12.77 3.18
N ARG A 22 -17.95 12.12 3.73
CA ARG A 22 -18.27 12.20 5.16
C ARG A 22 -17.38 11.26 5.95
N LEU A 23 -16.60 11.81 6.88
CA LEU A 23 -15.76 11.07 7.81
C LEU A 23 -16.42 11.07 9.20
N VAL A 24 -16.83 9.87 9.65
CA VAL A 24 -17.35 9.68 11.00
C VAL A 24 -16.38 8.84 11.82
N ARG A 25 -15.92 9.35 12.96
CA ARG A 25 -15.11 8.61 13.94
C ARG A 25 -15.94 8.37 15.17
N LEU A 26 -16.27 7.11 15.43
CA LEU A 26 -17.03 6.71 16.59
C LEU A 26 -16.15 6.50 17.82
N PRO A 27 -16.62 6.80 19.03
CA PRO A 27 -15.90 6.54 20.26
C PRO A 27 -15.86 5.04 20.57
N TYR A 28 -14.76 4.60 21.17
CA TYR A 28 -14.70 3.25 21.76
C TYR A 28 -15.66 3.12 22.94
N GLU A 29 -16.10 1.89 23.24
CA GLU A 29 -16.87 1.61 24.46
C GLU A 29 -16.06 1.98 25.72
N CYS A 30 -16.71 2.68 26.66
CA CYS A 30 -16.04 3.29 27.80
C CYS A 30 -15.39 2.30 28.79
N PHE A 31 -15.79 1.03 28.77
CA PHE A 31 -15.19 -0.03 29.62
C PHE A 31 -13.92 -0.63 29.01
N LEU A 32 -13.59 -0.29 27.75
CA LEU A 32 -12.39 -0.74 27.08
C LEU A 32 -11.33 0.36 27.10
N THR A 33 -10.23 0.12 27.75
CA THR A 33 -9.11 1.05 27.84
C THR A 33 -7.80 0.44 27.34
N GLY A 34 -6.87 1.29 26.92
CA GLY A 34 -5.52 0.92 26.55
C GLY A 34 -5.44 -0.21 25.51
N PHE A 35 -4.61 -1.18 25.78
CA PHE A 35 -4.30 -2.29 24.87
C PHE A 35 -5.53 -3.11 24.43
N LEU A 36 -6.47 -3.36 25.35
CA LEU A 36 -7.68 -4.15 25.05
C LEU A 36 -8.60 -3.43 24.06
N ALA A 37 -8.77 -2.13 24.19
CA ALA A 37 -9.56 -1.34 23.25
C ALA A 37 -9.04 -1.48 21.82
N GLY A 38 -7.71 -1.43 21.64
CA GLY A 38 -7.05 -1.59 20.35
C GLY A 38 -7.15 -3.00 19.75
N LYS A 39 -7.36 -4.04 20.56
CA LYS A 39 -7.51 -5.43 20.09
C LYS A 39 -8.97 -5.82 19.85
N ILE A 40 -9.87 -5.42 20.75
CA ILE A 40 -11.31 -5.73 20.64
C ILE A 40 -12.00 -4.81 19.65
N ARG A 41 -11.64 -3.54 19.59
CA ARG A 41 -12.16 -2.54 18.66
C ARG A 41 -13.70 -2.52 18.62
N ARG A 42 -14.32 -2.34 19.81
CA ARG A 42 -15.74 -2.13 19.96
C ARG A 42 -16.02 -0.63 20.05
N VAL A 43 -16.79 -0.13 19.08
CA VAL A 43 -17.20 1.29 19.04
C VAL A 43 -18.68 1.43 19.39
N ARG A 44 -19.04 2.60 19.87
CA ARG A 44 -20.43 2.92 20.24
C ARG A 44 -21.16 3.56 19.07
N GLY A 45 -22.38 3.10 18.80
CA GLY A 45 -23.32 3.76 17.88
C GLY A 45 -23.16 3.38 16.41
N LEU A 46 -22.33 2.36 16.05
CA LEU A 46 -22.13 1.95 14.65
C LEU A 46 -23.44 1.51 13.99
N TYR A 47 -24.23 0.67 14.66
CA TYR A 47 -25.51 0.22 14.12
C TYR A 47 -26.45 1.40 13.80
N LYS A 48 -26.61 2.34 14.75
CA LYS A 48 -27.43 3.54 14.53
C LYS A 48 -26.89 4.38 13.37
N LEU A 49 -25.59 4.54 13.24
CA LEU A 49 -24.99 5.27 12.12
C LEU A 49 -25.32 4.61 10.78
N LEU A 50 -25.31 3.27 10.70
CA LEU A 50 -25.72 2.53 9.51
C LEU A 50 -27.20 2.71 9.19
N GLU A 51 -28.06 2.68 10.21
CA GLU A 51 -29.50 2.99 10.05
C GLU A 51 -29.74 4.41 9.51
N ASP A 52 -29.06 5.40 10.09
CA ASP A 52 -29.20 6.81 9.69
C ASP A 52 -28.62 7.08 8.28
N PHE A 53 -27.60 6.33 7.86
CA PHE A 53 -26.95 6.48 6.56
C PHE A 53 -27.60 5.67 5.46
N ALA A 54 -28.19 4.53 5.80
CA ALA A 54 -28.87 3.58 4.90
C ALA A 54 -28.01 3.18 3.66
N PRO A 55 -26.81 2.58 3.84
CA PRO A 55 -25.93 2.22 2.73
C PRO A 55 -26.52 1.09 1.88
N GLU A 56 -26.37 1.16 0.56
CA GLU A 56 -26.64 0.06 -0.36
C GLU A 56 -25.50 -0.96 -0.41
N VAL A 57 -24.25 -0.47 -0.20
CA VAL A 57 -23.02 -1.26 -0.23
C VAL A 57 -22.16 -0.93 1.00
N ILE A 58 -21.66 -1.96 1.66
CA ILE A 58 -20.72 -1.86 2.76
C ILE A 58 -19.44 -2.61 2.39
N LEU A 59 -18.29 -1.93 2.42
CA LEU A 59 -16.97 -2.54 2.42
C LEU A 59 -16.36 -2.42 3.82
N SER A 60 -16.24 -3.54 4.53
CA SER A 60 -15.65 -3.60 5.86
C SER A 60 -14.14 -3.87 5.77
N HIS A 61 -13.32 -2.90 6.13
CA HIS A 61 -11.87 -3.10 6.24
C HIS A 61 -11.54 -4.00 7.44
N SER A 62 -11.35 -5.29 7.16
CA SER A 62 -11.27 -6.38 8.13
C SER A 62 -12.63 -6.75 8.75
N LEU A 63 -12.68 -7.97 9.31
CA LEU A 63 -13.75 -8.45 10.20
C LEU A 63 -13.19 -8.82 11.58
N SER A 64 -11.91 -8.55 11.80
CA SER A 64 -11.19 -8.87 13.03
C SER A 64 -11.40 -7.80 14.10
N TYR A 65 -12.65 -7.38 14.32
CA TYR A 65 -13.04 -6.41 15.34
C TYR A 65 -14.47 -6.66 15.82
N TRP A 66 -14.75 -6.33 17.09
CA TRP A 66 -16.03 -6.68 17.72
C TRP A 66 -17.23 -6.04 17.04
N SER A 67 -17.10 -4.75 16.65
CA SER A 67 -18.20 -4.04 16.01
C SER A 67 -18.51 -4.52 14.59
N ALA A 68 -17.74 -5.47 14.02
CA ALA A 68 -18.18 -6.20 12.84
C ALA A 68 -19.53 -6.91 13.06
N LEU A 69 -19.83 -7.30 14.31
CA LEU A 69 -21.13 -7.88 14.66
C LEU A 69 -22.29 -6.88 14.52
N ASP A 70 -22.06 -5.58 14.70
CA ASP A 70 -23.06 -4.54 14.45
C ASP A 70 -23.35 -4.39 12.95
N VAL A 71 -22.30 -4.52 12.10
CA VAL A 71 -22.44 -4.56 10.64
C VAL A 71 -23.26 -5.79 10.21
N ILE A 72 -22.95 -6.96 10.78
CA ILE A 72 -23.69 -8.20 10.49
C ILE A 72 -25.15 -8.10 10.96
N ARG A 73 -25.39 -7.48 12.11
CA ARG A 73 -26.76 -7.23 12.56
C ARG A 73 -27.52 -6.37 11.57
N TYR A 74 -26.90 -5.27 11.12
CA TYR A 74 -27.47 -4.39 10.10
C TYR A 74 -27.79 -5.15 8.78
N LYS A 75 -26.85 -5.95 8.26
CA LYS A 75 -27.05 -6.78 7.07
C LYS A 75 -28.20 -7.79 7.24
N LYS A 76 -28.43 -8.31 8.45
CA LYS A 76 -29.57 -9.20 8.74
C LYS A 76 -30.92 -8.47 8.68
N ASP A 77 -30.93 -7.26 9.21
CA ASP A 77 -32.13 -6.44 9.24
C ASP A 77 -32.41 -5.80 7.86
N HIS A 78 -31.36 -5.70 6.98
CA HIS A 78 -31.37 -5.17 5.62
C HIS A 78 -30.73 -6.17 4.63
N PRO A 79 -31.42 -7.26 4.23
CA PRO A 79 -30.86 -8.32 3.39
C PRO A 79 -30.41 -7.86 1.99
N GLU A 80 -30.99 -6.78 1.48
CA GLU A 80 -30.69 -6.18 0.18
C GLU A 80 -29.32 -5.51 0.11
N VAL A 81 -28.75 -5.11 1.24
CA VAL A 81 -27.46 -4.44 1.32
C VAL A 81 -26.33 -5.39 0.94
N LYS A 82 -25.49 -5.03 -0.03
CA LYS A 82 -24.29 -5.81 -0.37
C LYS A 82 -23.21 -5.60 0.68
N LEU A 83 -22.70 -6.70 1.24
CA LEU A 83 -21.63 -6.65 2.24
C LEU A 83 -20.38 -7.35 1.73
N TYR A 84 -19.29 -6.58 1.63
CA TYR A 84 -17.95 -7.04 1.32
C TYR A 84 -17.03 -6.83 2.51
N ALA A 85 -15.98 -7.62 2.60
CA ALA A 85 -14.90 -7.38 3.55
C ALA A 85 -13.55 -7.56 2.87
N ASP A 86 -12.54 -6.83 3.30
CA ASP A 86 -11.17 -7.06 2.90
C ASP A 86 -10.28 -7.50 4.09
N THR A 87 -9.09 -7.99 3.78
CA THR A 87 -8.09 -8.32 4.78
C THR A 87 -6.69 -7.91 4.34
N HIS A 88 -5.95 -7.32 5.31
CA HIS A 88 -4.54 -6.97 5.20
C HIS A 88 -3.69 -7.78 6.18
N THR A 89 -4.30 -8.84 6.74
CA THR A 89 -3.71 -9.66 7.80
C THR A 89 -2.89 -10.79 7.21
N ASP A 90 -1.65 -10.87 7.60
CA ASP A 90 -0.71 -11.94 7.25
C ASP A 90 0.16 -12.36 8.46
N TYR A 91 1.07 -13.32 8.26
CA TYR A 91 1.98 -13.80 9.30
C TYR A 91 3.09 -12.79 9.66
N TYR A 92 3.37 -11.82 8.79
CA TYR A 92 4.44 -10.84 8.98
C TYR A 92 3.97 -9.57 9.69
N THR A 93 2.70 -9.22 9.54
CA THR A 93 2.16 -7.97 10.08
C THR A 93 1.31 -8.17 11.33
N SER A 94 0.67 -9.32 11.49
CA SER A 94 -0.34 -9.52 12.54
C SER A 94 -0.13 -10.79 13.35
N GLY A 95 0.13 -11.93 12.74
CA GLY A 95 0.38 -13.22 13.42
C GLY A 95 1.82 -13.40 13.88
N THR A 96 2.47 -12.34 14.39
CA THR A 96 3.92 -12.27 14.59
C THR A 96 4.45 -13.01 15.82
N ASN A 97 3.60 -13.39 16.76
CA ASN A 97 3.98 -14.15 17.96
C ASN A 97 2.91 -15.19 18.33
N TRP A 98 3.29 -16.13 19.19
CA TRP A 98 2.44 -17.26 19.55
C TRP A 98 1.07 -16.83 20.12
N LEU A 99 1.03 -15.88 21.04
CA LEU A 99 -0.20 -15.41 21.67
C LEU A 99 -1.11 -14.70 20.64
N SER A 100 -0.53 -13.86 19.78
CA SER A 100 -1.27 -13.22 18.70
C SER A 100 -1.88 -14.25 17.76
N LEU A 101 -1.09 -15.21 17.29
CA LEU A 101 -1.54 -16.20 16.32
C LEU A 101 -2.58 -17.17 16.91
N HIS A 102 -2.26 -17.80 18.05
CA HIS A 102 -3.06 -18.92 18.57
C HIS A 102 -4.27 -18.48 19.41
N VAL A 103 -4.17 -17.37 20.14
CA VAL A 103 -5.29 -16.89 20.97
C VAL A 103 -6.09 -15.83 20.24
N LEU A 104 -5.43 -14.74 19.79
CA LEU A 104 -6.15 -13.62 19.21
C LEU A 104 -6.72 -13.98 17.83
N HIS A 105 -5.89 -14.53 16.90
CA HIS A 105 -6.34 -14.84 15.55
C HIS A 105 -7.13 -16.15 15.47
N ARG A 106 -6.62 -17.27 15.99
CA ARG A 106 -7.26 -18.58 15.84
C ARG A 106 -8.47 -18.81 16.72
N ILE A 107 -8.68 -18.01 17.78
CA ILE A 107 -9.86 -18.11 18.65
C ILE A 107 -10.74 -16.89 18.46
N PHE A 108 -10.31 -15.72 18.94
CA PHE A 108 -11.16 -14.55 19.02
C PHE A 108 -11.54 -13.98 17.64
N TYR A 109 -10.57 -13.66 16.79
CA TYR A 109 -10.88 -13.11 15.46
C TYR A 109 -11.49 -14.15 14.54
N ARG A 110 -11.07 -15.42 14.62
CA ARG A 110 -11.73 -16.52 13.90
C ARG A 110 -13.22 -16.60 14.22
N TYR A 111 -13.59 -16.48 15.49
CA TYR A 111 -14.99 -16.45 15.91
C TYR A 111 -15.76 -15.31 15.21
N LEU A 112 -15.23 -14.10 15.25
CA LEU A 112 -15.86 -12.94 14.64
C LEU A 112 -15.99 -13.08 13.11
N VAL A 113 -14.90 -13.47 12.44
CA VAL A 113 -14.89 -13.69 10.99
C VAL A 113 -15.90 -14.75 10.60
N ARG A 114 -15.87 -15.94 11.24
CA ARG A 114 -16.80 -17.04 10.91
C ARG A 114 -18.27 -16.68 11.10
N ARG A 115 -18.59 -15.84 12.06
CA ARG A 115 -19.95 -15.33 12.29
C ARG A 115 -20.40 -14.39 11.15
N SER A 116 -19.44 -13.80 10.46
CA SER A 116 -19.70 -12.84 9.37
C SER A 116 -19.78 -13.49 7.99
N LEU A 117 -19.08 -14.62 7.76
CA LEU A 117 -18.97 -15.25 6.44
C LEU A 117 -20.32 -15.50 5.71
N PRO A 118 -21.41 -15.96 6.38
CA PRO A 118 -22.68 -16.24 5.70
C PRO A 118 -23.38 -15.00 5.10
N TYR A 119 -22.90 -13.80 5.43
CA TYR A 119 -23.51 -12.53 5.05
C TYR A 119 -22.68 -11.76 4.03
N LEU A 120 -21.52 -12.31 3.63
CA LEU A 120 -20.60 -11.66 2.69
C LEU A 120 -20.91 -12.08 1.24
N GLU A 121 -20.85 -11.11 0.36
CA GLU A 121 -20.78 -11.37 -1.09
C GLU A 121 -19.38 -11.90 -1.45
N LYS A 122 -18.30 -11.22 -0.99
CA LYS A 122 -16.90 -11.61 -1.16
C LYS A 122 -16.04 -11.21 0.06
N TYR A 123 -14.94 -11.94 0.23
CA TYR A 123 -13.88 -11.64 1.18
C TYR A 123 -12.59 -11.36 0.41
N PHE A 124 -12.23 -10.11 0.32
CA PHE A 124 -11.12 -9.63 -0.48
C PHE A 124 -9.78 -9.80 0.22
N CYS A 125 -8.77 -10.26 -0.52
CA CYS A 125 -7.40 -10.39 -0.06
C CYS A 125 -6.48 -9.52 -0.91
N ILE A 126 -5.66 -8.69 -0.26
CA ILE A 126 -4.73 -7.79 -0.95
C ILE A 126 -3.46 -8.50 -1.45
N SER A 127 -3.23 -9.74 -1.02
CA SER A 127 -2.08 -10.57 -1.40
C SER A 127 -2.35 -12.05 -1.17
N ASP A 128 -1.52 -12.91 -1.75
CA ASP A 128 -1.58 -14.35 -1.52
C ASP A 128 -1.30 -14.73 -0.05
N GLU A 129 -0.42 -14.00 0.65
CA GLU A 129 -0.20 -14.22 2.09
C GLU A 129 -1.47 -13.94 2.91
N CYS A 130 -2.18 -12.85 2.60
CA CYS A 130 -3.46 -12.54 3.25
C CYS A 130 -4.52 -13.61 2.95
N ARG A 131 -4.54 -14.13 1.71
CA ARG A 131 -5.39 -15.24 1.31
C ARG A 131 -5.08 -16.51 2.10
N GLN A 132 -3.81 -16.92 2.10
CA GLN A 132 -3.36 -18.11 2.85
C GLN A 132 -3.65 -17.98 4.35
N PHE A 133 -3.35 -16.81 4.94
CA PHE A 133 -3.65 -16.54 6.35
C PHE A 133 -5.14 -16.70 6.66
N SER A 134 -6.02 -16.22 5.78
CA SER A 134 -7.47 -16.27 5.95
C SER A 134 -8.02 -17.69 5.85
N LEU A 135 -7.50 -18.49 4.92
CA LEU A 135 -7.82 -19.92 4.79
C LEU A 135 -7.45 -20.68 6.09
N GLU A 136 -6.20 -20.55 6.51
CA GLU A 136 -5.65 -21.36 7.61
C GLU A 136 -6.17 -20.93 9.00
N ASN A 137 -6.19 -19.62 9.27
CA ASN A 137 -6.46 -19.12 10.61
C ASN A 137 -7.92 -18.75 10.83
N TYR A 138 -8.63 -18.27 9.82
CA TYR A 138 -10.04 -17.91 9.94
C TYR A 138 -10.99 -18.98 9.38
N GLY A 139 -10.51 -19.84 8.49
CA GLY A 139 -11.32 -20.86 7.84
C GLY A 139 -12.33 -20.25 6.85
N VAL A 140 -11.92 -19.20 6.17
CA VAL A 140 -12.69 -18.59 5.09
C VAL A 140 -12.73 -19.56 3.92
N PRO A 141 -13.92 -19.89 3.36
CA PRO A 141 -14.02 -20.76 2.18
C PRO A 141 -13.33 -20.12 0.95
N GLU A 142 -12.63 -20.95 0.17
CA GLU A 142 -11.98 -20.54 -1.07
C GLU A 142 -12.91 -19.79 -2.03
N SER A 143 -14.17 -20.23 -2.12
CA SER A 143 -15.20 -19.65 -2.99
C SER A 143 -15.58 -18.19 -2.64
N LEU A 144 -15.33 -17.76 -1.42
CA LEU A 144 -15.54 -16.37 -0.99
C LEU A 144 -14.32 -15.50 -1.22
N LEU A 145 -13.12 -16.10 -1.32
CA LEU A 145 -11.88 -15.36 -1.44
C LEU A 145 -11.68 -14.82 -2.85
N GLU A 146 -11.34 -13.57 -2.94
CA GLU A 146 -11.03 -12.90 -4.20
C GLU A 146 -9.85 -11.94 -4.03
N PHE A 147 -8.97 -11.88 -5.04
CA PHE A 147 -7.88 -10.91 -5.05
C PHE A 147 -8.43 -9.50 -5.31
N TYR A 148 -8.08 -8.58 -4.45
CA TYR A 148 -8.48 -7.18 -4.53
C TYR A 148 -7.33 -6.30 -4.07
N PRO A 149 -6.55 -5.72 -4.99
CA PRO A 149 -5.38 -4.92 -4.66
C PRO A 149 -5.76 -3.65 -3.91
N LEU A 150 -4.78 -3.01 -3.27
CA LEU A 150 -5.00 -1.70 -2.64
C LEU A 150 -5.34 -0.62 -3.67
N GLY A 151 -4.78 -0.77 -4.87
CA GLY A 151 -5.01 0.16 -5.95
C GLY A 151 -4.31 1.50 -5.80
N GLY A 152 -4.63 2.41 -6.69
CA GLY A 152 -4.13 3.78 -6.72
C GLY A 152 -4.93 4.65 -7.68
N GLU A 153 -4.63 5.93 -7.70
CA GLU A 153 -5.20 6.87 -8.64
C GLU A 153 -4.47 6.78 -9.98
N VAL A 154 -5.22 6.53 -11.04
CA VAL A 154 -4.72 6.55 -12.40
C VAL A 154 -5.12 7.88 -13.03
N LEU A 155 -4.12 8.71 -13.34
CA LEU A 155 -4.33 10.00 -13.98
C LEU A 155 -4.67 9.83 -15.47
N SER A 156 -5.43 10.78 -16.02
CA SER A 156 -5.58 10.90 -17.48
C SER A 156 -4.23 11.16 -18.15
N GLU A 157 -4.15 10.95 -19.45
CA GLU A 157 -2.92 11.22 -20.23
C GLU A 157 -2.43 12.66 -20.06
N GLU A 158 -3.35 13.61 -20.20
CA GLU A 158 -3.06 15.03 -20.09
C GLU A 158 -2.58 15.42 -18.68
N GLU A 159 -3.23 14.92 -17.63
CA GLU A 159 -2.85 15.18 -16.24
C GLU A 159 -1.47 14.56 -15.93
N TYR A 160 -1.21 13.34 -16.40
CA TYR A 160 0.08 12.66 -16.20
C TYR A 160 1.21 13.44 -16.87
N GLU A 161 1.08 13.76 -18.17
CA GLU A 161 2.13 14.47 -18.92
C GLU A 161 2.38 15.88 -18.37
N THR A 162 1.32 16.58 -17.99
CA THR A 162 1.43 17.91 -17.35
C THR A 162 2.18 17.82 -16.03
N THR A 163 1.81 16.84 -15.17
CA THR A 163 2.43 16.64 -13.86
C THR A 163 3.89 16.21 -14.01
N ARG A 164 4.17 15.27 -14.91
CA ARG A 164 5.52 14.79 -15.22
C ARG A 164 6.43 15.93 -15.70
N SER A 165 6.01 16.65 -16.73
CA SER A 165 6.78 17.74 -17.32
C SER A 165 7.08 18.85 -16.30
N LYS A 166 6.07 19.26 -15.54
CA LYS A 166 6.21 20.27 -14.48
C LYS A 166 7.22 19.81 -13.42
N ARG A 167 7.07 18.61 -12.88
CA ARG A 167 7.94 18.11 -11.80
C ARG A 167 9.37 17.90 -12.28
N ARG A 168 9.57 17.38 -13.49
CA ARG A 168 10.90 17.23 -14.09
C ARG A 168 11.61 18.57 -14.27
N ALA A 169 10.87 19.60 -14.74
CA ALA A 169 11.40 20.97 -14.87
C ALA A 169 11.81 21.56 -13.52
N GLU A 170 10.98 21.41 -12.46
CA GLU A 170 11.29 21.86 -11.11
C GLU A 170 12.54 21.17 -10.51
N LEU A 171 12.79 19.92 -10.88
CA LEU A 171 13.98 19.15 -10.48
C LEU A 171 15.22 19.45 -11.35
N GLY A 172 15.08 20.25 -12.40
CA GLY A 172 16.16 20.55 -13.35
C GLY A 172 16.66 19.31 -14.07
N LEU A 173 15.75 18.37 -14.38
CA LEU A 173 16.07 17.14 -15.12
C LEU A 173 16.05 17.43 -16.62
N GLN A 174 17.12 16.98 -17.30
CA GLN A 174 17.08 16.95 -18.77
C GLN A 174 16.15 15.82 -19.24
N GLU A 175 15.72 15.88 -20.48
CA GLU A 175 14.77 14.91 -21.05
C GLU A 175 15.31 13.48 -21.00
N ASP A 176 16.60 13.31 -21.29
CA ASP A 176 17.34 12.06 -21.36
C ASP A 176 17.94 11.60 -20.00
N THR A 177 17.79 12.40 -18.93
CA THR A 177 18.31 12.04 -17.61
C THR A 177 17.32 11.17 -16.86
N PRO A 178 17.60 9.87 -16.62
CA PRO A 178 16.74 9.01 -15.83
C PRO A 178 16.57 9.52 -14.41
N PHE A 179 15.34 9.55 -13.94
CA PHE A 179 14.99 9.92 -12.58
C PHE A 179 14.48 8.70 -11.81
N LEU A 180 15.22 8.30 -10.79
CA LEU A 180 14.91 7.15 -9.96
C LEU A 180 14.27 7.61 -8.66
N VAL A 181 13.28 6.85 -8.15
CA VAL A 181 12.63 7.13 -6.87
C VAL A 181 12.64 5.90 -5.97
N HIS A 182 13.04 6.09 -4.71
CA HIS A 182 12.82 5.13 -3.63
C HIS A 182 12.04 5.81 -2.51
N ALA A 183 10.93 5.21 -2.07
CA ALA A 183 10.05 5.87 -1.11
C ALA A 183 9.50 4.94 -0.03
N GLY A 184 9.24 5.52 1.17
CA GLY A 184 8.60 4.87 2.31
C GLY A 184 9.22 5.22 3.65
N LYS A 185 8.85 4.47 4.70
CA LYS A 185 9.57 4.52 5.97
C LYS A 185 10.87 3.73 5.80
N LEU A 186 12.02 4.40 5.88
CA LEU A 186 13.34 3.87 5.50
C LEU A 186 13.94 2.95 6.59
N GLU A 187 13.14 1.99 7.06
CA GLU A 187 13.54 0.93 7.99
C GLU A 187 14.58 -0.03 7.35
N ALA A 188 15.26 -0.81 8.17
CA ALA A 188 16.30 -1.75 7.70
C ALA A 188 15.78 -2.74 6.63
N ASN A 189 14.53 -3.19 6.77
CA ASN A 189 13.89 -4.11 5.83
C ASN A 189 13.62 -3.51 4.44
N LYS A 190 13.72 -2.19 4.27
CA LYS A 190 13.60 -1.51 2.96
C LYS A 190 14.88 -1.59 2.13
N GLN A 191 16.01 -1.95 2.74
CA GLN A 191 17.30 -2.13 2.07
C GLN A 191 17.79 -0.87 1.32
N THR A 192 17.46 0.32 1.83
CA THR A 192 17.86 1.61 1.25
C THR A 192 19.37 1.74 1.16
N ASP A 193 20.11 1.25 2.17
CA ASP A 193 21.57 1.25 2.17
C ASP A 193 22.17 0.38 1.06
N ARG A 194 21.55 -0.77 0.78
CA ARG A 194 21.95 -1.64 -0.36
C ARG A 194 21.71 -0.91 -1.68
N LEU A 195 20.55 -0.25 -1.84
CA LEU A 195 20.24 0.52 -3.03
C LEU A 195 21.25 1.62 -3.29
N LEU A 196 21.61 2.39 -2.25
CA LEU A 196 22.55 3.50 -2.36
C LEU A 196 23.97 3.02 -2.69
N ARG A 197 24.44 1.90 -2.11
CA ARG A 197 25.73 1.30 -2.45
C ARG A 197 25.78 0.83 -3.89
N ALA A 198 24.74 0.12 -4.33
CA ALA A 198 24.64 -0.36 -5.71
C ALA A 198 24.60 0.80 -6.73
N PHE A 199 23.91 1.88 -6.43
CA PHE A 199 23.85 3.07 -7.27
C PHE A 199 25.21 3.76 -7.36
N ALA A 200 25.90 3.91 -6.23
CA ALA A 200 27.25 4.48 -6.18
C ALA A 200 28.31 3.63 -6.91
N ALA A 201 28.09 2.30 -7.02
CA ALA A 201 28.99 1.39 -7.74
C ALA A 201 28.91 1.52 -9.29
N VAL A 202 27.97 2.33 -9.81
CA VAL A 202 27.80 2.61 -11.25
C VAL A 202 27.91 4.10 -11.51
N PRO A 203 29.10 4.69 -11.38
CA PRO A 203 29.29 6.14 -11.53
C PRO A 203 29.06 6.67 -12.94
N GLU A 204 29.17 5.78 -13.96
CA GLU A 204 28.90 6.09 -15.36
C GLU A 204 27.42 6.29 -15.67
N LEU A 205 26.50 5.86 -14.82
CA LEU A 205 25.07 6.11 -14.98
C LEU A 205 24.75 7.59 -14.76
N ASN A 206 24.44 8.30 -15.84
CA ASN A 206 23.97 9.67 -15.77
C ASN A 206 22.50 9.75 -15.37
N ALA A 207 22.21 9.59 -14.06
CA ALA A 207 20.85 9.59 -13.52
C ALA A 207 20.77 10.38 -12.21
N LYS A 208 19.57 10.76 -11.78
CA LYS A 208 19.32 11.30 -10.43
C LYS A 208 18.42 10.34 -9.65
N MET A 209 18.67 10.22 -8.33
CA MET A 209 17.86 9.38 -7.44
C MET A 209 17.29 10.21 -6.29
N ALA A 210 15.96 10.18 -6.13
CA ALA A 210 15.30 10.76 -4.97
C ALA A 210 14.99 9.68 -3.92
N ILE A 211 15.36 9.97 -2.68
CA ILE A 211 15.01 9.21 -1.48
C ILE A 211 13.92 9.98 -0.73
N ILE A 212 12.73 9.38 -0.60
CA ILE A 212 11.54 10.05 -0.05
C ILE A 212 11.02 9.26 1.16
N GLY A 213 10.80 9.93 2.28
CA GLY A 213 10.19 9.33 3.47
C GLY A 213 10.90 9.66 4.77
N SER A 214 10.48 9.00 5.85
CA SER A 214 11.08 9.19 7.18
C SER A 214 12.21 8.21 7.40
N ILE A 215 13.31 8.70 7.97
CA ILE A 215 14.46 7.88 8.37
C ILE A 215 14.34 7.61 9.88
N PRO A 216 14.26 6.34 10.34
CA PRO A 216 14.36 6.00 11.76
C PRO A 216 15.71 6.45 12.34
N GLU A 217 15.72 6.88 13.60
CA GLU A 217 16.91 7.48 14.23
C GLU A 217 18.12 6.54 14.18
N GLU A 218 17.90 5.25 14.39
CA GLU A 218 18.96 4.21 14.34
C GLU A 218 19.59 4.02 12.95
N ARG A 219 18.93 4.51 11.89
CA ARG A 219 19.40 4.42 10.50
C ARG A 219 20.01 5.73 9.98
N LYS A 220 19.78 6.84 10.70
CA LYS A 220 20.04 8.20 10.22
C LYS A 220 21.49 8.42 9.84
N ALA A 221 22.42 8.09 10.73
CA ALA A 221 23.86 8.30 10.49
C ALA A 221 24.33 7.55 9.23
N LEU A 222 23.93 6.26 9.08
CA LEU A 222 24.32 5.44 7.94
C LEU A 222 23.74 5.98 6.63
N LEU A 223 22.42 6.23 6.59
CA LEU A 223 21.77 6.63 5.35
C LEU A 223 22.18 8.05 4.93
N THR A 224 22.35 8.98 5.88
CA THR A 224 22.83 10.32 5.57
C THR A 224 24.23 10.27 4.95
N SER A 225 25.16 9.52 5.56
CA SER A 225 26.51 9.36 5.01
C SER A 225 26.53 8.80 3.58
N LEU A 226 25.70 7.78 3.30
CA LEU A 226 25.61 7.18 1.96
C LEU A 226 24.99 8.14 0.93
N MET A 227 23.98 8.92 1.32
CA MET A 227 23.36 9.90 0.42
C MET A 227 24.27 11.08 0.11
N GLU A 228 25.01 11.58 1.10
CA GLU A 228 25.96 12.69 0.93
C GLU A 228 27.19 12.29 0.10
N ALA A 229 27.55 11.01 0.06
CA ALA A 229 28.66 10.49 -0.72
C ALA A 229 28.44 10.53 -2.23
N ASP A 230 27.19 10.58 -2.70
CA ASP A 230 26.83 10.60 -4.14
C ASP A 230 25.95 11.80 -4.47
N LYS A 231 26.49 12.77 -5.20
CA LYS A 231 25.80 14.01 -5.60
C LYS A 231 24.59 13.79 -6.53
N ARG A 232 24.42 12.59 -7.08
CA ARG A 232 23.25 12.20 -7.88
C ARG A 232 22.05 11.86 -7.00
N VAL A 233 22.26 11.65 -5.69
CA VAL A 233 21.22 11.31 -4.72
C VAL A 233 20.72 12.57 -4.01
N VAL A 234 19.39 12.71 -3.90
CA VAL A 234 18.73 13.77 -3.13
C VAL A 234 17.77 13.18 -2.11
N TYR A 235 17.89 13.60 -0.86
CA TYR A 235 16.92 13.27 0.18
C TYR A 235 15.86 14.37 0.26
N LEU A 236 14.60 14.00 0.05
CA LEU A 236 13.47 14.94 -0.01
C LEU A 236 12.62 14.93 1.26
N GLY A 237 12.97 14.10 2.25
CA GLY A 237 12.17 13.95 3.46
C GLY A 237 10.81 13.30 3.23
N TRP A 238 9.92 13.44 4.20
CA TRP A 238 8.55 12.94 4.09
C TRP A 238 7.74 13.84 3.15
N LYS A 239 6.89 13.21 2.32
CA LYS A 239 5.97 13.87 1.40
C LYS A 239 4.54 13.41 1.62
N SER A 240 3.58 14.30 1.42
CA SER A 240 2.16 13.93 1.36
C SER A 240 1.88 12.99 0.18
N GLY A 241 0.73 12.31 0.19
CA GLY A 241 0.35 11.41 -0.91
C GLY A 241 0.31 12.10 -2.27
N ALA A 242 -0.23 13.33 -2.32
CA ALA A 242 -0.29 14.13 -3.55
C ALA A 242 1.10 14.55 -4.04
N GLU A 243 1.97 15.04 -3.15
CA GLU A 243 3.34 15.38 -3.53
C GLU A 243 4.13 14.15 -3.99
N LEU A 244 3.96 12.99 -3.31
CA LEU A 244 4.62 11.75 -3.71
C LEU A 244 4.17 11.32 -5.12
N GLN A 245 2.87 11.44 -5.43
CA GLN A 245 2.34 11.14 -6.76
C GLN A 245 3.02 11.98 -7.85
N GLU A 246 3.25 13.29 -7.61
CA GLU A 246 3.97 14.15 -8.55
C GLU A 246 5.42 13.69 -8.80
N TYR A 247 6.13 13.23 -7.75
CA TYR A 247 7.47 12.64 -7.92
C TYR A 247 7.43 11.30 -8.65
N LEU A 248 6.40 10.48 -8.41
CA LEU A 248 6.22 9.22 -9.11
C LEU A 248 5.87 9.44 -10.60
N CYS A 249 5.08 10.45 -10.94
CA CYS A 249 4.86 10.82 -12.36
C CYS A 249 6.15 11.25 -13.07
N ALA A 250 7.06 11.94 -12.37
CA ALA A 250 8.36 12.33 -12.91
C ALA A 250 9.36 11.17 -13.03
N CYS A 251 9.10 10.05 -12.36
CA CYS A 251 9.99 8.91 -12.20
C CYS A 251 10.08 8.06 -13.47
N ASP A 252 11.29 7.60 -13.80
CA ASP A 252 11.55 6.66 -14.89
C ASP A 252 11.79 5.24 -14.37
N LEU A 253 12.16 5.06 -13.08
CA LEU A 253 12.37 3.77 -12.46
C LEU A 253 12.15 3.85 -10.94
N TYR A 254 11.11 3.20 -10.45
CA TYR A 254 10.86 3.10 -9.01
C TYR A 254 11.63 1.92 -8.41
N CYS A 255 12.38 2.17 -7.34
CA CYS A 255 13.29 1.19 -6.74
C CYS A 255 12.75 0.69 -5.38
N GLN A 256 12.48 -0.62 -5.28
CA GLN A 256 12.07 -1.25 -4.02
C GLN A 256 12.82 -2.56 -3.77
N PRO A 257 14.09 -2.48 -3.33
CA PRO A 257 14.99 -3.64 -3.16
C PRO A 257 14.73 -4.45 -1.89
N GLY A 258 13.74 -4.06 -1.08
CA GLY A 258 13.39 -4.73 0.17
C GLY A 258 11.89 -4.94 0.31
N LYS A 259 11.40 -4.96 1.56
CA LYS A 259 9.98 -5.22 1.86
C LYS A 259 9.04 -4.32 1.05
N VAL A 260 8.07 -4.95 0.41
CA VAL A 260 7.06 -4.28 -0.42
C VAL A 260 6.16 -3.35 0.42
N SER A 261 5.66 -2.30 -0.21
CA SER A 261 4.71 -1.34 0.37
C SER A 261 3.66 -0.92 -0.67
N ALA A 262 2.55 -0.35 -0.22
CA ALA A 262 1.51 0.19 -1.08
C ALA A 262 2.02 1.23 -2.10
N ILE A 263 3.15 1.91 -1.80
CA ILE A 263 3.76 2.88 -2.72
C ILE A 263 4.14 2.25 -4.06
N MET A 264 4.50 0.95 -4.08
CA MET A 264 4.77 0.24 -5.34
C MET A 264 3.54 0.27 -6.26
N GLN A 265 2.34 0.05 -5.74
CA GLN A 265 1.12 0.13 -6.54
C GLN A 265 0.87 1.56 -7.04
N ASN A 266 1.10 2.57 -6.19
CA ASN A 266 1.03 3.98 -6.62
C ASN A 266 2.07 4.28 -7.72
N ALA A 267 3.28 3.71 -7.63
CA ALA A 267 4.28 3.87 -8.67
C ALA A 267 3.83 3.25 -10.00
N VAL A 268 3.23 2.05 -9.97
CA VAL A 268 2.62 1.45 -11.17
C VAL A 268 1.50 2.33 -11.72
N CYS A 269 0.63 2.89 -10.86
CA CYS A 269 -0.43 3.82 -11.28
C CYS A 269 0.12 5.11 -11.92
N CYS A 270 1.35 5.51 -11.55
CA CYS A 270 2.10 6.60 -12.18
C CYS A 270 3.00 6.12 -13.33
N ARG A 271 2.74 4.93 -13.88
CA ARG A 271 3.43 4.33 -15.02
C ARG A 271 4.91 3.98 -14.80
N CYS A 272 5.39 3.95 -13.54
CA CYS A 272 6.79 3.65 -13.29
C CYS A 272 7.12 2.19 -13.62
N PRO A 273 8.19 1.92 -14.37
CA PRO A 273 8.94 0.66 -14.29
C PRO A 273 9.43 0.41 -12.87
N ILE A 274 9.51 -0.85 -12.45
CA ILE A 274 9.81 -1.19 -11.05
C ILE A 274 11.07 -2.07 -10.97
N LEU A 275 12.04 -1.69 -10.12
CA LEU A 275 13.01 -2.62 -9.55
C LEU A 275 12.43 -3.18 -8.27
N LEU A 276 12.15 -4.48 -8.20
CA LEU A 276 11.43 -5.09 -7.09
C LEU A 276 12.14 -6.31 -6.54
N TYR A 277 12.22 -6.37 -5.19
CA TYR A 277 12.59 -7.59 -4.49
C TYR A 277 11.43 -8.60 -4.58
N PRO A 278 11.67 -9.86 -4.99
CA PRO A 278 10.62 -10.88 -5.09
C PRO A 278 10.15 -11.30 -3.71
N HIS A 279 9.05 -10.71 -3.27
CA HIS A 279 8.34 -11.13 -2.06
C HIS A 279 7.22 -12.09 -2.44
N SER A 280 7.03 -13.17 -1.68
CA SER A 280 6.27 -14.36 -2.08
C SER A 280 4.83 -14.11 -2.55
N GLY A 281 4.13 -13.13 -2.04
CA GLY A 281 2.71 -12.98 -2.33
C GLY A 281 2.31 -11.91 -3.34
N TYR A 282 3.24 -11.05 -3.71
CA TYR A 282 2.91 -9.89 -4.58
C TYR A 282 3.22 -10.11 -6.06
N VAL A 283 3.90 -11.20 -6.39
CA VAL A 283 4.74 -11.27 -7.58
C VAL A 283 3.96 -11.48 -8.87
N LYS A 284 2.97 -12.34 -8.86
CA LYS A 284 2.33 -12.77 -10.12
C LYS A 284 1.34 -11.75 -10.68
N ASP A 285 0.55 -11.13 -9.81
CA ASP A 285 -0.56 -10.29 -10.25
C ASP A 285 -0.11 -8.93 -10.78
N TYR A 286 1.09 -8.46 -10.38
CA TYR A 286 1.64 -7.16 -10.78
C TYR A 286 2.71 -7.24 -11.85
N ASP A 287 3.22 -8.44 -12.19
CA ASP A 287 4.24 -8.61 -13.22
C ASP A 287 3.61 -8.69 -14.62
N TRP A 288 3.49 -7.55 -15.21
CA TRP A 288 3.04 -7.35 -16.59
C TRP A 288 4.20 -7.04 -17.52
N HIS A 289 5.40 -7.59 -17.23
CA HIS A 289 6.68 -7.24 -17.87
C HIS A 289 7.12 -5.79 -17.59
N ASN A 290 6.66 -5.23 -16.49
CA ASN A 290 7.00 -3.90 -15.97
C ASN A 290 7.97 -3.96 -14.77
N ILE A 291 8.38 -5.17 -14.36
CA ILE A 291 9.22 -5.41 -13.19
C ILE A 291 10.55 -6.02 -13.59
N ARG A 292 11.65 -5.42 -13.12
CA ARG A 292 12.97 -6.03 -13.06
C ARG A 292 13.21 -6.56 -11.65
N TRP A 293 13.32 -7.88 -11.51
CA TRP A 293 13.53 -8.53 -10.23
C TRP A 293 14.98 -8.38 -9.76
N VAL A 294 15.14 -8.01 -8.46
CA VAL A 294 16.44 -7.81 -7.81
C VAL A 294 16.44 -8.50 -6.44
N ARG A 295 17.34 -9.46 -6.23
CA ARG A 295 17.49 -10.22 -4.97
C ARG A 295 18.71 -9.80 -4.17
N THR A 296 19.77 -9.44 -4.85
CA THR A 296 21.09 -9.13 -4.27
C THR A 296 21.50 -7.69 -4.57
N GLU A 297 22.62 -7.25 -4.01
CA GLU A 297 23.22 -5.97 -4.35
C GLU A 297 23.79 -6.00 -5.77
N GLU A 298 24.33 -7.16 -6.19
CA GLU A 298 24.81 -7.39 -7.56
C GLU A 298 23.70 -7.26 -8.59
N ASP A 299 22.50 -7.80 -8.33
CA ASP A 299 21.34 -7.65 -9.24
C ASP A 299 20.96 -6.17 -9.42
N LEU A 300 21.10 -5.35 -8.38
CA LEU A 300 20.88 -3.90 -8.45
C LEU A 300 21.96 -3.21 -9.29
N VAL A 301 23.24 -3.57 -9.08
CA VAL A 301 24.35 -3.06 -9.89
C VAL A 301 24.16 -3.40 -11.36
N ASP A 302 23.78 -4.62 -11.66
CA ASP A 302 23.54 -5.08 -13.04
C ASP A 302 22.33 -4.37 -13.67
N ALA A 303 21.27 -4.12 -12.90
CA ALA A 303 20.13 -3.33 -13.38
C ALA A 303 20.53 -1.88 -13.69
N PHE A 304 21.37 -1.26 -12.86
CA PHE A 304 21.87 0.10 -13.10
C PHE A 304 22.86 0.17 -14.26
N ARG A 305 23.69 -0.86 -14.47
CA ARG A 305 24.54 -0.96 -15.67
C ARG A 305 23.70 -1.10 -16.94
N ALA A 306 22.69 -1.99 -16.91
CA ALA A 306 21.77 -2.13 -18.04
C ALA A 306 21.04 -0.81 -18.34
N LEU A 307 20.68 -0.04 -17.31
CA LEU A 307 20.11 1.31 -17.48
C LEU A 307 21.14 2.26 -18.12
N ALA A 308 22.39 2.26 -17.68
CA ALA A 308 23.45 3.10 -18.22
C ALA A 308 23.77 2.80 -19.68
N CYS A 309 23.67 1.54 -20.10
CA CYS A 309 23.89 1.08 -21.47
C CYS A 309 22.65 1.18 -22.37
N GLY A 310 21.49 1.61 -21.82
CA GLY A 310 20.24 1.65 -22.59
C GLY A 310 19.62 0.27 -22.87
N GLU A 311 20.06 -0.77 -22.16
CA GLU A 311 19.60 -2.15 -22.34
C GLU A 311 18.32 -2.46 -21.52
N LEU A 312 17.98 -1.61 -20.54
CA LEU A 312 16.74 -1.73 -19.81
C LEU A 312 15.59 -1.09 -20.61
N PRO A 313 14.57 -1.85 -21.04
CA PRO A 313 13.51 -1.36 -21.94
C PRO A 313 12.48 -0.52 -21.18
N LEU A 314 12.89 0.67 -20.67
CA LEU A 314 12.07 1.52 -19.83
C LEU A 314 10.75 1.90 -20.51
N SER A 315 10.76 2.21 -21.82
CA SER A 315 9.55 2.60 -22.56
C SER A 315 8.49 1.50 -22.53
N ASP A 316 8.88 0.27 -22.86
CA ASP A 316 7.98 -0.90 -22.86
C ASP A 316 7.48 -1.20 -21.46
N MET A 317 8.37 -1.08 -20.46
CA MET A 317 8.01 -1.27 -19.05
C MET A 317 7.03 -0.20 -18.55
N MET A 318 7.18 1.06 -18.99
CA MET A 318 6.24 2.15 -18.67
C MET A 318 4.85 1.90 -19.28
N GLU A 319 4.79 1.46 -20.54
CA GLU A 319 3.53 1.11 -21.19
C GLU A 319 2.84 -0.07 -20.48
N ASN A 320 3.62 -1.08 -20.11
CA ASN A 320 3.12 -2.23 -19.33
C ASN A 320 2.64 -1.82 -17.94
N SER A 321 3.34 -0.92 -17.24
CA SER A 321 2.85 -0.34 -15.99
C SER A 321 1.55 0.43 -16.18
N ALA A 322 1.43 1.25 -17.23
CA ALA A 322 0.21 1.98 -17.54
C ALA A 322 -0.98 1.05 -17.82
N ARG A 323 -0.73 -0.07 -18.51
CA ARG A 323 -1.76 -1.08 -18.76
C ARG A 323 -2.17 -1.80 -17.47
N CYS A 324 -1.19 -2.27 -16.66
CA CYS A 324 -1.44 -2.86 -15.35
C CYS A 324 -2.23 -1.92 -14.44
N ALA A 325 -1.89 -0.63 -14.42
CA ALA A 325 -2.59 0.38 -13.64
C ALA A 325 -4.07 0.48 -14.03
N ARG A 326 -4.36 0.63 -15.31
CA ARG A 326 -5.75 0.78 -15.79
C ARG A 326 -6.60 -0.46 -15.58
N GLU A 327 -6.04 -1.65 -15.80
CA GLU A 327 -6.81 -2.90 -15.78
C GLU A 327 -6.92 -3.52 -14.38
N LEU A 328 -5.91 -3.29 -13.50
CA LEU A 328 -5.85 -3.96 -12.21
C LEU A 328 -5.94 -3.00 -11.00
N LEU A 329 -5.39 -1.78 -11.09
CA LEU A 329 -5.15 -0.94 -9.92
C LEU A 329 -6.01 0.32 -9.83
N ASP A 330 -6.72 0.71 -10.88
CA ASP A 330 -7.52 1.94 -10.88
C ASP A 330 -8.61 1.88 -9.80
N TYR A 331 -8.59 2.82 -8.85
CA TYR A 331 -9.61 2.94 -7.81
C TYR A 331 -11.05 2.98 -8.34
N ARG A 332 -11.27 3.59 -9.51
CA ARG A 332 -12.59 3.67 -10.12
C ARG A 332 -13.07 2.30 -10.58
N ALA A 333 -12.18 1.54 -11.23
CA ALA A 333 -12.46 0.17 -11.65
C ALA A 333 -12.67 -0.76 -10.44
N LEU A 334 -11.83 -0.63 -9.41
CA LEU A 334 -11.96 -1.40 -8.18
C LEU A 334 -13.28 -1.08 -7.45
N ALA A 335 -13.65 0.19 -7.30
CA ALA A 335 -14.91 0.58 -6.70
C ALA A 335 -16.11 0.04 -7.48
N ALA A 336 -16.08 0.08 -8.82
CA ALA A 336 -17.15 -0.44 -9.66
C ALA A 336 -17.44 -1.94 -9.43
N ARG A 337 -16.44 -2.74 -9.04
CA ARG A 337 -16.61 -4.17 -8.70
C ARG A 337 -17.54 -4.40 -7.50
N LEU A 338 -17.67 -3.42 -6.59
CA LEU A 338 -18.55 -3.51 -5.43
C LEU A 338 -20.04 -3.34 -5.79
N TYR A 339 -20.33 -2.79 -6.96
CA TYR A 339 -21.70 -2.53 -7.42
C TYR A 339 -22.21 -3.56 -8.45
N GLN A 340 -21.34 -4.48 -8.88
CA GLN A 340 -21.70 -5.60 -9.76
C GLN A 340 -22.27 -6.75 -8.93
#